data_81e4fbd5ec8f7dd76be958bb46c4f7b7
#
_entry.id   81e4fbd5ec8f7dd76be958bb46c4f7b7
#
_cell.length_a   1.000
_cell.length_b   1.000
_cell.length_c   1.000
_cell.angle_alpha   90.00
_cell.angle_beta   90.00
_cell.angle_gamma   90.00
#
_symmetry.space_group_name_H-M   'P 1'
#
loop_
_entity.id
_entity.type
_entity.pdbx_description
1 polymer ?
#
loop_
_entity_poly.entity_id
_entity_poly.type
_entity_poly.pdbx_seq_one_letter_code
_entity_poly.pdbx_strand_id
1 'polypeptide(L)'
;MDLDFGKMNGLVPAIIQDNYTQKVLMLGFMNEEAYNKTVETGKVTFFSRTKNRLWTKGEESGNFLHVVSIAADCDNDTLQIKVNTEGPVSHTGTDNC
;
A
#
# COMPACT_ATOMS: atom_id res chain seq x y z
N MET A 1 2.72 5.10 15.13
CA MET A 1 2.15 6.09 14.19
C MET A 1 0.65 6.08 14.34
N ASP A 2 0.08 7.23 14.70
CA ASP A 2 -1.35 7.36 14.96
C ASP A 2 -2.07 7.91 13.73
N LEU A 3 -2.51 7.01 12.85
CA LEU A 3 -3.19 7.39 11.62
C LEU A 3 -4.64 7.77 11.90
N ASP A 4 -5.13 8.77 11.17
CA ASP A 4 -6.51 9.21 11.28
C ASP A 4 -7.38 8.44 10.28
N PHE A 5 -7.88 7.30 10.71
CA PHE A 5 -8.78 6.49 9.89
C PHE A 5 -10.21 7.05 9.82
N GLY A 6 -10.50 8.06 10.63
CA GLY A 6 -11.87 8.60 10.69
C GLY A 6 -12.26 9.48 9.53
N LYS A 7 -11.30 10.11 8.86
CA LYS A 7 -11.60 11.11 7.82
C LYS A 7 -12.25 10.52 6.56
N MET A 8 -11.98 9.25 6.26
CA MET A 8 -12.51 8.59 5.07
C MET A 8 -13.22 7.28 5.43
N ASN A 9 -14.07 7.34 6.43
CA ASN A 9 -14.89 6.20 6.85
C ASN A 9 -14.05 4.96 7.20
N GLY A 10 -12.97 5.18 7.91
CA GLY A 10 -12.09 4.10 8.34
C GLY A 10 -10.98 3.76 7.37
N LEU A 11 -10.79 4.55 6.32
CA LEU A 11 -9.76 4.32 5.31
C LEU A 11 -8.76 5.45 5.27
N VAL A 12 -7.51 5.12 4.91
CA VAL A 12 -6.49 6.10 4.54
C VAL A 12 -5.93 5.73 3.18
N PRO A 13 -5.68 6.71 2.29
CA PRO A 13 -5.00 6.43 1.04
C PRO A 13 -3.51 6.15 1.31
N ALA A 14 -2.96 5.22 0.56
CA ALA A 14 -1.56 4.86 0.64
C ALA A 14 -0.94 4.99 -0.75
N ILE A 15 0.05 5.88 -0.86
CA ILE A 15 0.80 6.09 -2.10
C ILE A 15 2.00 5.16 -2.05
N ILE A 16 2.09 4.26 -3.02
CA ILE A 16 3.16 3.29 -3.09
C ILE A 16 4.21 3.77 -4.09
N GLN A 17 5.44 3.89 -3.62
CA GLN A 17 6.54 4.44 -4.39
C GLN A 17 7.70 3.44 -4.42
N ASP A 18 8.30 3.27 -5.59
CA ASP A 18 9.48 2.42 -5.71
C ASP A 18 10.65 3.07 -4.98
N ASN A 19 11.25 2.34 -4.05
CA ASN A 19 12.36 2.86 -3.26
C ASN A 19 13.60 3.16 -4.10
N TYR A 20 13.79 2.43 -5.19
CA TYR A 20 14.97 2.59 -6.05
C TYR A 20 14.79 3.74 -7.05
N THR A 21 13.70 3.73 -7.82
CA THR A 21 13.48 4.71 -8.88
C THR A 21 12.75 5.96 -8.41
N GLN A 22 12.11 5.90 -7.25
CA GLN A 22 11.25 6.96 -6.69
C GLN A 22 9.98 7.19 -7.51
N LYS A 23 9.65 6.28 -8.43
CA LYS A 23 8.40 6.36 -9.17
C LYS A 23 7.22 5.97 -8.30
N VAL A 24 6.10 6.69 -8.45
CA VAL A 24 4.85 6.28 -7.84
C VAL A 24 4.31 5.10 -8.63
N LEU A 25 4.10 3.98 -7.95
CA LEU A 25 3.67 2.74 -8.59
C LEU A 25 2.15 2.62 -8.62
N MET A 26 1.50 2.98 -7.52
CA MET A 26 0.05 2.88 -7.41
C MET A 26 -0.43 3.63 -6.18
N LEU A 27 -1.74 3.78 -6.08
CA LEU A 27 -2.42 4.28 -4.88
C LEU A 27 -3.51 3.27 -4.52
N GLY A 28 -3.57 2.92 -3.25
CA GLY A 28 -4.65 2.08 -2.73
C GLY A 28 -5.14 2.62 -1.40
N PHE A 29 -6.05 1.89 -0.77
CA PHE A 29 -6.62 2.30 0.51
C PHE A 29 -6.36 1.23 1.56
N MET A 30 -6.15 1.68 2.80
CA MET A 30 -5.96 0.79 3.93
C MET A 30 -6.95 1.16 5.02
N ASN A 31 -7.59 0.14 5.60
CA ASN A 31 -8.21 0.30 6.90
C ASN A 31 -7.15 -0.03 7.96
N GLU A 32 -7.52 0.06 9.23
CA GLU A 32 -6.56 -0.20 10.30
C GLU A 32 -6.00 -1.62 10.23
N GLU A 33 -6.84 -2.59 9.92
CA GLU A 33 -6.44 -3.99 9.80
C GLU A 33 -5.43 -4.20 8.66
N ALA A 34 -5.66 -3.57 7.50
CA ALA A 34 -4.74 -3.63 6.37
C ALA A 34 -3.39 -3.00 6.72
N TYR A 35 -3.43 -1.87 7.40
CA TYR A 35 -2.21 -1.21 7.84
C TYR A 35 -1.41 -2.09 8.79
N ASN A 36 -2.08 -2.67 9.79
CA ASN A 36 -1.41 -3.52 10.76
C ASN A 36 -0.81 -4.76 10.10
N LYS A 37 -1.51 -5.33 9.13
CA LYS A 37 -1.00 -6.48 8.38
C LYS A 37 0.21 -6.10 7.54
N THR A 38 0.20 -4.92 6.92
CA THR A 38 1.34 -4.41 6.15
C THR A 38 2.58 -4.29 7.03
N VAL A 39 2.43 -3.73 8.23
CA VAL A 39 3.53 -3.59 9.17
C VAL A 39 4.03 -4.97 9.65
N GLU A 40 3.10 -5.86 9.96
CA GLU A 40 3.44 -7.18 10.49
C GLU A 40 4.17 -8.05 9.46
N THR A 41 3.67 -8.08 8.22
CA THR A 41 4.21 -8.98 7.19
C THR A 41 5.34 -8.37 6.38
N GLY A 42 5.44 -7.05 6.35
CA GLY A 42 6.37 -6.35 5.48
C GLY A 42 5.95 -6.33 4.02
N LYS A 43 4.72 -6.75 3.72
CA LYS A 43 4.16 -6.78 2.36
C LYS A 43 2.95 -5.86 2.31
N VAL A 44 2.84 -5.04 1.26
CA VAL A 44 1.76 -4.06 1.15
C VAL A 44 0.42 -4.77 1.03
N THR A 45 -0.47 -4.47 1.97
CA THR A 45 -1.82 -5.03 2.04
C THR A 45 -2.81 -3.89 2.06
N PHE A 46 -3.80 -3.93 1.16
CA PHE A 46 -4.84 -2.93 1.04
C PHE A 46 -6.17 -3.47 1.53
N PHE A 47 -7.13 -2.57 1.71
CA PHE A 47 -8.52 -2.95 1.88
C PHE A 47 -9.28 -2.67 0.58
N SER A 48 -9.89 -3.70 0.02
CA SER A 48 -10.70 -3.56 -1.19
C SER A 48 -12.10 -3.10 -0.82
N ARG A 49 -12.47 -1.88 -1.24
CA ARG A 49 -13.79 -1.31 -0.95
C ARG A 49 -14.90 -2.03 -1.69
N THR A 50 -14.61 -2.53 -2.88
CA THR A 50 -15.62 -3.22 -3.70
C THR A 50 -15.85 -4.65 -3.23
N LYS A 51 -14.81 -5.34 -2.80
CA LYS A 51 -14.91 -6.73 -2.34
C LYS A 51 -15.04 -6.85 -0.83
N ASN A 52 -14.89 -5.73 -0.13
CA ASN A 52 -14.98 -5.66 1.33
C ASN A 52 -14.06 -6.69 2.02
N ARG A 53 -12.80 -6.76 1.57
CA ARG A 53 -11.82 -7.66 2.15
C ARG A 53 -10.41 -7.08 2.05
N LEU A 54 -9.50 -7.64 2.87
CA LEU A 54 -8.08 -7.35 2.75
C LEU A 54 -7.52 -7.96 1.47
N TRP A 55 -6.55 -7.27 0.88
CA TRP A 55 -5.92 -7.71 -0.35
C TRP A 55 -4.44 -7.39 -0.32
N THR A 56 -3.59 -8.42 -0.33
CA THR A 56 -2.13 -8.25 -0.38
C THR A 56 -1.70 -8.16 -1.83
N LYS A 57 -1.05 -7.05 -2.19
CA LYS A 57 -0.57 -6.88 -3.56
C LYS A 57 0.44 -7.97 -3.89
N GLY A 58 0.18 -8.69 -4.96
CA GLY A 58 1.03 -9.81 -5.39
C GLY A 58 0.51 -11.18 -5.00
N GLU A 59 -0.61 -11.26 -4.26
CA GLU A 59 -1.12 -12.57 -3.81
C GLU A 59 -1.53 -13.47 -4.97
N GLU A 60 -1.88 -12.89 -6.12
CA GLU A 60 -2.22 -13.68 -7.32
C GLU A 60 -1.07 -13.77 -8.30
N SER A 61 -0.31 -12.68 -8.47
CA SER A 61 0.78 -12.63 -9.44
C SER A 61 2.10 -13.21 -8.91
N GLY A 62 2.24 -13.28 -7.59
CA GLY A 62 3.48 -13.67 -6.96
C GLY A 62 4.49 -12.54 -6.80
N ASN A 63 4.18 -11.34 -7.28
CA ASN A 63 5.08 -10.19 -7.21
C ASN A 63 4.68 -9.27 -6.08
N PHE A 64 5.14 -9.56 -4.86
CA PHE A 64 4.83 -8.79 -3.68
C PHE A 64 5.60 -7.47 -3.66
N LEU A 65 5.06 -6.49 -2.96
CA LEU A 65 5.71 -5.22 -2.70
C LEU A 65 6.24 -5.24 -1.27
N HIS A 66 7.57 -5.24 -1.13
CA HIS A 66 8.23 -5.34 0.16
C HIS A 66 8.47 -3.97 0.74
N VAL A 67 7.93 -3.71 1.92
CA VAL A 67 8.00 -2.40 2.56
C VAL A 67 9.43 -2.08 2.97
N VAL A 68 9.92 -0.91 2.56
CA VAL A 68 11.20 -0.34 2.99
C VAL A 68 10.96 0.70 4.07
N SER A 69 10.00 1.61 3.84
CA SER A 69 9.69 2.64 4.82
C SER A 69 8.23 3.06 4.69
N ILE A 70 7.68 3.55 5.79
CA ILE A 70 6.31 4.07 5.87
C ILE A 70 6.39 5.44 6.51
N ALA A 71 5.77 6.42 5.87
CA ALA A 71 5.66 7.78 6.41
C ALA A 71 4.21 8.24 6.29
N ALA A 72 3.79 9.07 7.23
CA ALA A 72 2.47 9.71 7.16
C ALA A 72 2.67 11.20 6.85
N ASP A 73 1.65 11.81 6.25
CA ASP A 73 1.68 13.24 6.02
C ASP A 73 1.44 13.99 7.34
N CYS A 74 1.44 15.33 7.30
CA CYS A 74 1.37 16.14 8.52
C CYS A 74 0.03 15.98 9.27
N ASP A 75 -1.02 15.56 8.59
CA ASP A 75 -2.34 15.34 9.19
C ASP A 75 -2.57 13.88 9.61
N ASN A 76 -1.62 12.99 9.35
CA ASN A 76 -1.73 11.56 9.64
C ASN A 76 -2.92 10.88 8.95
N ASP A 77 -3.30 11.37 7.77
CA ASP A 77 -4.44 10.84 7.02
C ASP A 77 -4.05 10.28 5.64
N THR A 78 -2.77 10.29 5.29
CA THR A 78 -2.26 9.74 4.03
C THR A 78 -0.91 9.09 4.29
N LEU A 79 -0.70 7.92 3.70
CA LEU A 79 0.55 7.18 3.84
C LEU A 79 1.38 7.29 2.58
N GLN A 80 2.69 7.37 2.75
CA GLN A 80 3.68 7.16 1.71
C GLN A 80 4.49 5.93 2.07
N ILE A 81 4.42 4.91 1.23
CA ILE A 81 5.13 3.64 1.48
C ILE A 81 6.13 3.41 0.36
N LYS A 82 7.40 3.38 0.72
CA LYS A 82 8.46 3.04 -0.23
C LYS A 82 8.68 1.54 -0.18
N VAL A 83 8.79 0.93 -1.35
CA VAL A 83 8.85 -0.53 -1.47
C VAL A 83 9.95 -0.97 -2.42
N ASN A 84 10.38 -2.21 -2.24
CA ASN A 84 11.16 -2.95 -3.25
C ASN A 84 10.20 -3.88 -3.97
N THR A 85 10.31 -3.95 -5.31
CA THR A 85 9.44 -4.76 -6.13
C THR A 85 10.12 -6.07 -6.53
N GLU A 86 9.32 -7.12 -6.75
CA GLU A 86 9.83 -8.40 -7.25
C GLU A 86 9.60 -8.57 -8.75
N GLY A 87 8.85 -7.64 -9.36
CA GLY A 87 8.52 -7.70 -10.79
C GLY A 87 7.53 -6.61 -11.13
N PRO A 88 6.93 -6.67 -12.33
CA PRO A 88 5.96 -5.65 -12.74
C PRO A 88 4.79 -5.57 -11.77
N VAL A 89 4.33 -4.36 -11.48
CA VAL A 89 3.25 -4.11 -10.50
C VAL A 89 1.90 -3.93 -11.15
N SER A 90 1.85 -3.70 -12.46
CA SER A 90 0.58 -3.49 -13.17
C SER A 90 0.12 -4.75 -13.85
N HIS A 91 -1.16 -4.79 -14.23
CA HIS A 91 -1.73 -5.92 -14.96
C HIS A 91 -1.14 -6.08 -16.35
N THR A 92 -0.58 -5.02 -16.91
CA THR A 92 0.01 -5.04 -18.25
C THR A 92 1.48 -5.44 -18.25
N GLY A 93 2.07 -5.65 -17.08
CA GLY A 93 3.48 -6.00 -16.97
C GLY A 93 4.42 -4.80 -17.04
N THR A 94 3.91 -3.60 -16.92
CA THR A 94 4.73 -2.38 -16.86
C THR A 94 5.23 -2.12 -15.44
N ASP A 95 6.14 -1.16 -15.29
CA ASP A 95 6.74 -0.84 -13.98
C ASP A 95 5.75 -0.20 -13.01
N ASN A 96 4.65 0.32 -13.47
CA ASN A 96 3.64 0.97 -12.64
C ASN A 96 2.24 0.68 -13.16
N CYS A 97 1.26 0.95 -12.33
CA CYS A 97 -0.15 0.79 -12.70
C CYS A 97 -0.62 1.84 -13.68
#